data_b17963476b183c4d99f3fa31a673f52e
#
_entry.id   b17963476b183c4d99f3fa31a673f52e
#
_cell.length_a   1.000
_cell.length_b   1.000
_cell.length_c   1.000
_cell.angle_alpha   90.00
_cell.angle_beta   90.00
_cell.angle_gamma   90.00
#
_symmetry.space_group_name_H-M   'P 1'
#
loop_
_entity.id
_entity.type
_entity.pdbx_description
1 polymer ?
#
loop_
_entity_poly.entity_id
_entity_poly.type
_entity_poly.pdbx_seq_one_letter_code
_entity_poly.pdbx_strand_id
1 'polypeptide(L)'
;MPCWGVDDAPAAELPLTAGFDGVEVHSANSYLLDQFIRDSTNHRVDSYGGSYQNRVRLTLEVTQAVVDIWGADKVGIRLSPVTPDAGNTPPDSNVMQTYGYLIQELNRFGLAYLHFVEGNTAGTRDLPEGVDLDALRAIFSGPYIGNNGYDLELAISRRKASKVDVVAFGRYFISNPDLVERLRTGYPLTVAPRDSYNGGGAVGFTDWPVAAEME
;
A
#
# COMPACT_ATOMS: atom_id res chain seq x y z
N MET A 1 2.78 7.76 -30.18
CA MET A 1 3.92 7.30 -29.39
C MET A 1 3.60 7.60 -27.94
N PRO A 2 3.56 6.67 -27.01
CA PRO A 2 3.45 6.99 -25.61
C PRO A 2 4.73 7.74 -25.21
N CYS A 3 4.58 8.94 -24.65
CA CYS A 3 5.68 9.80 -24.21
C CYS A 3 6.33 9.32 -22.90
N TRP A 4 5.97 8.17 -22.43
CA TRP A 4 6.56 7.50 -21.27
C TRP A 4 7.44 6.39 -21.85
N GLY A 5 8.65 6.79 -22.20
CA GLY A 5 9.68 5.84 -22.55
C GLY A 5 9.97 4.98 -21.34
N VAL A 6 10.05 3.76 -21.57
CA VAL A 6 10.60 2.55 -20.96
C VAL A 6 11.69 2.76 -19.88
N ASP A 7 11.79 3.91 -19.23
CA ASP A 7 12.83 4.23 -18.24
C ASP A 7 12.43 3.87 -16.79
N ASP A 8 11.24 3.30 -16.59
CA ASP A 8 10.87 2.70 -15.28
C ASP A 8 11.49 1.29 -15.10
N ALA A 9 11.92 0.66 -16.16
CA ALA A 9 12.64 -0.61 -16.13
C ALA A 9 13.91 -0.54 -15.26
N PRO A 10 14.79 0.49 -15.37
CA PRO A 10 15.94 0.61 -14.49
C PRO A 10 15.59 0.70 -13.00
N ALA A 11 14.49 1.36 -12.65
CA ALA A 11 14.05 1.46 -11.26
C ALA A 11 13.60 0.11 -10.68
N ALA A 12 13.05 -0.78 -11.50
CA ALA A 12 12.68 -2.14 -11.09
C ALA A 12 13.89 -3.10 -11.10
N GLU A 13 14.89 -2.88 -11.96
CA GLU A 13 16.10 -3.69 -12.05
C GLU A 13 17.10 -3.44 -10.90
N LEU A 14 17.19 -2.21 -10.40
CA LEU A 14 18.12 -1.83 -9.33
C LEU A 14 17.92 -2.64 -8.05
N PRO A 15 16.68 -2.83 -7.51
CA PRO A 15 16.47 -3.66 -6.34
C PRO A 15 16.83 -5.13 -6.58
N LEU A 16 16.60 -5.67 -7.79
CA LEU A 16 17.00 -7.02 -8.15
C LEU A 16 18.51 -7.18 -8.08
N THR A 17 19.25 -6.23 -8.64
CA THR A 17 20.71 -6.20 -8.59
C THR A 17 21.23 -6.03 -7.16
N ALA A 18 20.51 -5.30 -6.31
CA ALA A 18 20.84 -5.12 -4.90
C ALA A 18 20.52 -6.35 -4.02
N GLY A 19 19.87 -7.38 -4.57
CA GLY A 19 19.60 -8.64 -3.88
C GLY A 19 18.31 -8.63 -3.04
N PHE A 20 17.33 -7.77 -3.35
CA PHE A 20 16.00 -7.85 -2.77
C PHE A 20 15.23 -9.08 -3.28
N ASP A 21 14.32 -9.62 -2.48
CA ASP A 21 13.50 -10.80 -2.81
C ASP A 21 12.26 -10.47 -3.64
N GLY A 22 11.81 -9.22 -3.63
CA GLY A 22 10.64 -8.76 -4.36
C GLY A 22 10.45 -7.25 -4.25
N VAL A 23 9.41 -6.74 -4.92
CA VAL A 23 9.09 -5.31 -4.97
C VAL A 23 7.59 -5.07 -4.81
N GLU A 24 7.22 -3.87 -4.36
CA GLU A 24 5.84 -3.42 -4.27
C GLU A 24 5.62 -2.20 -5.18
N VAL A 25 4.70 -2.32 -6.13
CA VAL A 25 4.24 -1.17 -6.94
C VAL A 25 3.48 -0.21 -6.04
N HIS A 26 4.00 1.01 -5.89
CA HIS A 26 3.39 2.02 -5.04
C HIS A 26 2.33 2.81 -5.81
N SER A 27 1.07 2.40 -5.67
CA SER A 27 -0.09 3.03 -6.29
C SER A 27 -1.08 3.53 -5.23
N ALA A 28 -0.54 4.23 -4.22
CA ALA A 28 -1.26 4.64 -3.02
C ALA A 28 -0.84 6.03 -2.53
N ASN A 29 -1.54 6.55 -1.52
CA ASN A 29 -1.19 7.74 -0.73
C ASN A 29 -1.00 9.01 -1.57
N SER A 30 -1.77 9.14 -2.65
CA SER A 30 -1.75 10.30 -3.56
C SER A 30 -0.43 10.53 -4.31
N TYR A 31 0.40 9.47 -4.43
CA TYR A 31 1.55 9.51 -5.33
C TYR A 31 1.12 9.26 -6.77
N LEU A 32 2.04 9.31 -7.72
CA LEU A 32 1.78 9.43 -9.14
C LEU A 32 0.69 8.48 -9.66
N LEU A 33 0.80 7.17 -9.40
CA LEU A 33 -0.16 6.20 -9.90
C LEU A 33 -1.55 6.39 -9.29
N ASP A 34 -1.63 6.68 -7.99
CA ASP A 34 -2.89 6.96 -7.30
C ASP A 34 -3.55 8.25 -7.83
N GLN A 35 -2.76 9.28 -8.18
CA GLN A 35 -3.27 10.49 -8.82
C GLN A 35 -3.89 10.23 -10.20
N PHE A 36 -3.36 9.25 -10.94
CA PHE A 36 -3.97 8.85 -12.23
C PHE A 36 -5.28 8.11 -12.04
N ILE A 37 -5.42 7.30 -10.99
CA ILE A 37 -6.63 6.51 -10.72
C ILE A 37 -7.82 7.42 -10.39
N ARG A 38 -7.63 8.44 -9.55
CA ARG A 38 -8.71 9.27 -9.00
C ARG A 38 -9.22 10.29 -10.01
N ASP A 39 -10.54 10.40 -10.15
CA ASP A 39 -11.17 11.45 -10.96
C ASP A 39 -11.03 12.84 -10.32
N SER A 40 -10.85 12.90 -9.01
CA SER A 40 -10.60 14.15 -8.27
C SER A 40 -9.26 14.83 -8.63
N THR A 41 -8.28 14.07 -9.12
CA THR A 41 -6.94 14.55 -9.48
C THR A 41 -6.63 14.40 -10.97
N ASN A 42 -7.20 13.39 -11.63
CA ASN A 42 -6.95 13.12 -13.04
C ASN A 42 -8.00 13.79 -13.94
N HIS A 43 -7.66 14.95 -14.46
CA HIS A 43 -8.49 15.73 -15.41
C HIS A 43 -8.04 15.59 -16.87
N ARG A 44 -7.28 14.54 -17.20
CA ARG A 44 -6.81 14.26 -18.56
C ARG A 44 -7.97 13.89 -19.49
N VAL A 45 -7.78 14.21 -20.77
CA VAL A 45 -8.78 13.93 -21.84
C VAL A 45 -8.27 12.94 -22.89
N ASP A 46 -7.12 12.34 -22.61
CA ASP A 46 -6.51 11.31 -23.47
C ASP A 46 -6.82 9.88 -22.97
N SER A 47 -6.09 8.89 -23.48
CA SER A 47 -6.25 7.48 -23.12
C SER A 47 -5.95 7.14 -21.65
N TYR A 48 -5.43 8.09 -20.85
CA TYR A 48 -5.14 7.93 -19.43
C TYR A 48 -6.10 8.73 -18.53
N GLY A 49 -7.18 9.32 -19.07
CA GLY A 49 -8.14 10.12 -18.33
C GLY A 49 -9.59 9.85 -18.73
N GLY A 50 -10.51 10.52 -18.05
CA GLY A 50 -11.96 10.36 -18.26
C GLY A 50 -12.51 9.09 -17.59
N SER A 51 -12.77 8.04 -18.33
CA SER A 51 -13.35 6.80 -17.77
C SER A 51 -12.42 6.12 -16.75
N TYR A 52 -12.98 5.37 -15.79
CA TYR A 52 -12.18 4.64 -14.80
C TYR A 52 -11.23 3.62 -15.47
N GLN A 53 -11.63 3.02 -16.60
CA GLN A 53 -10.76 2.12 -17.36
C GLN A 53 -9.50 2.83 -17.87
N ASN A 54 -9.64 4.06 -18.32
CA ASN A 54 -8.53 4.86 -18.79
C ASN A 54 -7.64 5.32 -17.61
N ARG A 55 -8.26 5.74 -16.49
CA ARG A 55 -7.53 6.22 -15.32
C ARG A 55 -6.65 5.16 -14.66
N VAL A 56 -7.08 3.90 -14.66
CA VAL A 56 -6.29 2.80 -14.10
C VAL A 56 -5.23 2.24 -15.06
N ARG A 57 -5.26 2.65 -16.32
CA ARG A 57 -4.37 2.14 -17.37
C ARG A 57 -2.90 2.24 -17.01
N LEU A 58 -2.44 3.39 -16.54
CA LEU A 58 -1.04 3.59 -16.19
C LEU A 58 -0.60 2.61 -15.08
N THR A 59 -1.42 2.42 -14.06
CA THR A 59 -1.14 1.45 -12.98
C THR A 59 -0.98 0.04 -13.51
N LEU A 60 -1.84 -0.38 -14.45
CA LEU A 60 -1.76 -1.71 -15.06
C LEU A 60 -0.54 -1.87 -15.95
N GLU A 61 -0.18 -0.85 -16.72
CA GLU A 61 1.02 -0.86 -17.59
C GLU A 61 2.30 -0.91 -16.77
N VAL A 62 2.41 -0.11 -15.70
CA VAL A 62 3.56 -0.15 -14.77
C VAL A 62 3.64 -1.51 -14.07
N THR A 63 2.50 -2.04 -13.61
CA THR A 63 2.47 -3.37 -12.98
C THR A 63 2.96 -4.44 -13.93
N GLN A 64 2.54 -4.42 -15.21
CA GLN A 64 3.02 -5.37 -16.23
C GLN A 64 4.54 -5.24 -16.41
N ALA A 65 5.06 -4.03 -16.57
CA ALA A 65 6.49 -3.81 -16.77
C ALA A 65 7.34 -4.34 -15.59
N VAL A 66 6.87 -4.15 -14.36
CA VAL A 66 7.54 -4.68 -13.17
C VAL A 66 7.45 -6.20 -13.10
N VAL A 67 6.31 -6.78 -13.44
CA VAL A 67 6.11 -8.24 -13.50
C VAL A 67 7.00 -8.89 -14.55
N ASP A 68 7.18 -8.23 -15.70
CA ASP A 68 8.06 -8.73 -16.78
C ASP A 68 9.54 -8.85 -16.34
N ILE A 69 9.96 -8.03 -15.37
CA ILE A 69 11.33 -8.05 -14.82
C ILE A 69 11.45 -9.05 -13.66
N TRP A 70 10.50 -9.06 -12.74
CA TRP A 70 10.61 -9.76 -11.47
C TRP A 70 9.96 -11.15 -11.43
N GLY A 71 8.98 -11.39 -12.31
CA GLY A 71 8.01 -12.46 -12.15
C GLY A 71 6.90 -12.06 -11.15
N ALA A 72 5.68 -12.48 -11.42
CA ALA A 72 4.49 -12.04 -10.69
C ALA A 72 4.50 -12.45 -9.21
N ASP A 73 5.10 -13.60 -8.89
CA ASP A 73 5.24 -14.14 -7.54
C ASP A 73 6.13 -13.31 -6.60
N LYS A 74 6.84 -12.31 -7.13
CA LYS A 74 7.71 -11.38 -6.39
C LYS A 74 7.24 -9.93 -6.44
N VAL A 75 6.09 -9.67 -7.03
CA VAL A 75 5.53 -8.33 -7.18
C VAL A 75 4.25 -8.20 -6.40
N GLY A 76 4.22 -7.27 -5.45
CA GLY A 76 3.00 -6.80 -4.78
C GLY A 76 2.55 -5.45 -5.33
N ILE A 77 1.33 -5.04 -4.98
CA ILE A 77 0.84 -3.69 -5.27
C ILE A 77 0.16 -3.09 -4.06
N ARG A 78 0.44 -1.81 -3.78
CA ARG A 78 -0.20 -1.06 -2.70
C ARG A 78 -1.19 -0.05 -3.25
N LEU A 79 -2.41 -0.05 -2.69
CA LEU A 79 -3.52 0.83 -3.03
C LEU A 79 -4.05 1.54 -1.78
N SER A 80 -4.64 2.73 -1.94
CA SER A 80 -5.28 3.51 -0.88
C SER A 80 -6.64 4.06 -1.30
N PRO A 81 -7.68 3.19 -1.43
CA PRO A 81 -8.93 3.56 -2.09
C PRO A 81 -9.66 4.76 -1.49
N VAL A 82 -9.54 4.96 -0.18
CA VAL A 82 -10.30 5.98 0.57
C VAL A 82 -9.44 6.99 1.32
N THR A 83 -8.11 6.89 1.20
CA THR A 83 -7.22 7.83 1.89
C THR A 83 -7.25 9.18 1.16
N PRO A 84 -7.63 10.29 1.82
CA PRO A 84 -7.44 11.61 1.25
C PRO A 84 -5.93 11.89 1.13
N ASP A 85 -5.55 12.72 0.18
CA ASP A 85 -4.16 13.13 0.04
C ASP A 85 -3.73 14.16 1.10
N ALA A 86 -2.44 14.50 1.10
CA ALA A 86 -1.89 15.53 1.98
C ALA A 86 -2.49 16.93 1.75
N GLY A 87 -3.08 17.17 0.58
CA GLY A 87 -3.82 18.38 0.20
C GLY A 87 -5.32 18.28 0.50
N ASN A 88 -5.80 17.22 1.16
CA ASN A 88 -7.21 16.93 1.37
C ASN A 88 -8.03 16.71 0.08
N THR A 89 -7.38 16.32 -1.00
CA THR A 89 -8.10 15.96 -2.23
C THR A 89 -8.96 14.72 -1.95
N PRO A 90 -10.24 14.74 -2.30
CA PRO A 90 -11.12 13.60 -2.04
C PRO A 90 -10.62 12.33 -2.74
N PRO A 91 -11.00 11.14 -2.24
CA PRO A 91 -10.84 9.90 -2.99
C PRO A 91 -11.67 9.98 -4.30
N ASP A 92 -11.55 8.93 -5.14
CA ASP A 92 -12.36 8.79 -6.35
C ASP A 92 -13.86 8.90 -6.03
N SER A 93 -14.63 9.55 -6.88
CA SER A 93 -16.08 9.74 -6.68
C SER A 93 -16.86 8.42 -6.71
N ASN A 94 -16.30 7.36 -7.31
CA ASN A 94 -16.90 6.02 -7.35
C ASN A 94 -15.85 4.95 -7.03
N VAL A 95 -15.42 4.94 -5.77
CA VAL A 95 -14.38 4.03 -5.25
C VAL A 95 -14.66 2.57 -5.60
N MET A 96 -15.90 2.09 -5.37
CA MET A 96 -16.24 0.69 -5.58
C MET A 96 -16.11 0.27 -7.04
N GLN A 97 -16.52 1.11 -7.98
CA GLN A 97 -16.42 0.81 -9.41
C GLN A 97 -14.97 0.89 -9.90
N THR A 98 -14.27 1.97 -9.56
CA THR A 98 -12.91 2.23 -10.04
C THR A 98 -11.94 1.18 -9.52
N TYR A 99 -11.90 0.99 -8.20
CA TYR A 99 -10.99 0.01 -7.60
C TYR A 99 -11.46 -1.44 -7.80
N GLY A 100 -12.78 -1.69 -7.89
CA GLY A 100 -13.29 -3.02 -8.24
C GLY A 100 -12.80 -3.46 -9.62
N TYR A 101 -12.87 -2.59 -10.62
CA TYR A 101 -12.33 -2.86 -11.94
C TYR A 101 -10.81 -3.05 -11.92
N LEU A 102 -10.08 -2.14 -11.26
CA LEU A 102 -8.61 -2.25 -11.14
C LEU A 102 -8.20 -3.60 -10.53
N ILE A 103 -8.81 -4.00 -9.42
CA ILE A 103 -8.47 -5.25 -8.73
C ILE A 103 -8.80 -6.47 -9.60
N GLN A 104 -9.92 -6.43 -10.30
CA GLN A 104 -10.28 -7.49 -11.25
C GLN A 104 -9.22 -7.65 -12.35
N GLU A 105 -8.74 -6.55 -12.93
CA GLU A 105 -7.67 -6.56 -13.92
C GLU A 105 -6.33 -7.02 -13.34
N LEU A 106 -6.02 -6.67 -12.07
CA LEU A 106 -4.80 -7.10 -11.39
C LEU A 106 -4.74 -8.63 -11.18
N ASN A 107 -5.88 -9.31 -11.07
CA ASN A 107 -5.90 -10.79 -10.95
C ASN A 107 -5.23 -11.50 -12.14
N ARG A 108 -5.17 -10.86 -13.31
CA ARG A 108 -4.54 -11.46 -14.51
C ARG A 108 -3.04 -11.63 -14.37
N PHE A 109 -2.40 -10.85 -13.49
CA PHE A 109 -0.96 -10.91 -13.29
C PHE A 109 -0.53 -12.04 -12.35
N GLY A 110 -1.39 -12.46 -11.42
CA GLY A 110 -1.03 -13.45 -10.40
C GLY A 110 -0.04 -12.90 -9.37
N LEU A 111 -0.22 -11.65 -8.94
CA LEU A 111 0.67 -10.95 -8.02
C LEU A 111 0.84 -11.66 -6.68
N ALA A 112 2.00 -11.47 -6.06
CA ALA A 112 2.33 -11.99 -4.73
C ALA A 112 1.31 -11.57 -3.67
N TYR A 113 0.85 -10.31 -3.72
CA TYR A 113 -0.18 -9.78 -2.81
C TYR A 113 -0.80 -8.48 -3.29
N LEU A 114 -1.97 -8.19 -2.73
CA LEU A 114 -2.60 -6.88 -2.72
C LEU A 114 -2.47 -6.27 -1.32
N HIS A 115 -2.00 -5.02 -1.22
CA HIS A 115 -1.82 -4.30 0.04
C HIS A 115 -2.73 -3.07 0.07
N PHE A 116 -3.65 -2.99 1.04
CA PHE A 116 -4.50 -1.81 1.21
C PHE A 116 -4.10 -0.96 2.40
N VAL A 117 -4.13 0.35 2.19
CA VAL A 117 -4.32 1.32 3.28
C VAL A 117 -5.83 1.40 3.54
N GLU A 118 -6.26 0.80 4.66
CA GLU A 118 -7.67 0.70 5.04
C GLU A 118 -8.12 1.93 5.84
N GLY A 119 -8.77 2.88 5.18
CA GLY A 119 -9.21 4.14 5.78
C GLY A 119 -8.22 5.29 5.57
N ASN A 120 -8.31 6.30 6.43
CA ASN A 120 -7.46 7.49 6.35
C ASN A 120 -6.08 7.22 6.96
N THR A 121 -5.01 7.50 6.24
CA THR A 121 -3.61 7.36 6.71
C THR A 121 -3.32 8.13 8.00
N ALA A 122 -4.09 9.16 8.33
CA ALA A 122 -3.95 9.92 9.57
C ALA A 122 -4.48 9.21 10.83
N GLY A 123 -5.07 8.01 10.70
CA GLY A 123 -5.38 7.15 11.84
C GLY A 123 -6.82 6.69 12.01
N THR A 124 -7.80 7.26 11.33
CA THR A 124 -9.16 6.72 11.38
C THR A 124 -9.34 5.60 10.37
N ARG A 125 -10.17 4.62 10.70
CA ARG A 125 -10.57 3.53 9.81
C ARG A 125 -11.97 3.75 9.24
N ASP A 126 -12.53 4.96 9.45
CA ASP A 126 -13.83 5.32 8.94
C ASP A 126 -13.84 5.27 7.41
N LEU A 127 -14.93 4.76 6.85
CA LEU A 127 -15.12 4.64 5.42
C LEU A 127 -16.21 5.61 4.96
N PRO A 128 -16.08 6.19 3.76
CA PRO A 128 -17.17 6.92 3.13
C PRO A 128 -18.41 6.04 2.97
N GLU A 129 -19.58 6.66 2.94
CA GLU A 129 -20.83 5.95 2.69
C GLU A 129 -20.79 5.17 1.37
N GLY A 130 -21.26 3.94 1.40
CA GLY A 130 -21.30 3.05 0.23
C GLY A 130 -19.96 2.38 -0.12
N VAL A 131 -18.89 2.61 0.65
CA VAL A 131 -17.60 1.93 0.43
C VAL A 131 -17.46 0.72 1.34
N ASP A 132 -17.16 -0.42 0.77
CA ASP A 132 -16.88 -1.69 1.45
C ASP A 132 -15.51 -2.24 0.99
N LEU A 133 -14.49 -2.07 1.84
CA LEU A 133 -13.14 -2.56 1.55
C LEU A 133 -13.04 -4.09 1.62
N ASP A 134 -13.88 -4.74 2.42
CA ASP A 134 -13.91 -6.21 2.46
C ASP A 134 -14.49 -6.78 1.15
N ALA A 135 -15.47 -6.11 0.56
CA ALA A 135 -16.00 -6.46 -0.77
C ALA A 135 -14.94 -6.25 -1.88
N LEU A 136 -14.18 -5.15 -1.84
CA LEU A 136 -13.07 -4.93 -2.77
C LEU A 136 -11.97 -5.98 -2.59
N ARG A 137 -11.58 -6.29 -1.36
CA ARG A 137 -10.61 -7.36 -1.07
C ARG A 137 -11.07 -8.69 -1.64
N ALA A 138 -12.35 -9.03 -1.56
CA ALA A 138 -12.90 -10.30 -2.03
C ALA A 138 -12.82 -10.49 -3.56
N ILE A 139 -12.61 -9.44 -4.33
CA ILE A 139 -12.36 -9.51 -5.79
C ILE A 139 -10.95 -10.07 -6.07
N PHE A 140 -9.97 -9.80 -5.19
CA PHE A 140 -8.60 -10.25 -5.39
C PHE A 140 -8.45 -11.72 -5.00
N SER A 141 -7.87 -12.52 -5.88
CA SER A 141 -7.74 -13.96 -5.69
C SER A 141 -6.50 -14.40 -4.89
N GLY A 142 -5.54 -13.49 -4.70
CA GLY A 142 -4.26 -13.75 -4.01
C GLY A 142 -4.25 -13.32 -2.53
N PRO A 143 -3.07 -13.41 -1.89
CA PRO A 143 -2.86 -12.95 -0.54
C PRO A 143 -3.13 -11.45 -0.36
N TYR A 144 -3.57 -11.07 0.83
CA TYR A 144 -3.94 -9.70 1.14
C TYR A 144 -3.25 -9.19 2.39
N ILE A 145 -2.67 -7.98 2.29
CA ILE A 145 -2.05 -7.27 3.40
C ILE A 145 -2.96 -6.10 3.80
N GLY A 146 -3.43 -6.11 5.05
CA GLY A 146 -4.15 -4.98 5.65
C GLY A 146 -3.19 -4.03 6.34
N ASN A 147 -3.40 -2.73 6.19
CA ASN A 147 -2.61 -1.68 6.81
C ASN A 147 -3.51 -0.53 7.27
N ASN A 148 -3.07 0.21 8.24
CA ASN A 148 -3.64 1.38 8.88
C ASN A 148 -4.37 1.08 10.18
N GLY A 149 -3.87 1.68 11.27
CA GLY A 149 -4.51 1.67 12.58
C GLY A 149 -4.62 0.30 13.25
N TYR A 150 -3.82 -0.66 12.82
CA TYR A 150 -3.77 -1.97 13.47
C TYR A 150 -3.00 -1.93 14.78
N ASP A 151 -3.60 -2.54 15.80
CA ASP A 151 -2.96 -3.07 16.98
C ASP A 151 -2.98 -4.61 16.95
N LEU A 152 -2.47 -5.25 17.98
CA LEU A 152 -2.42 -6.71 18.06
C LEU A 152 -3.82 -7.35 18.08
N GLU A 153 -4.76 -6.77 18.81
CA GLU A 153 -6.12 -7.31 18.97
C GLU A 153 -6.86 -7.26 17.62
N LEU A 154 -6.84 -6.12 16.95
CA LEU A 154 -7.44 -5.98 15.62
C LEU A 154 -6.77 -6.90 14.60
N ALA A 155 -5.44 -7.00 14.61
CA ALA A 155 -4.71 -7.90 13.72
C ALA A 155 -5.14 -9.36 13.89
N ILE A 156 -5.22 -9.83 15.13
CA ILE A 156 -5.67 -11.19 15.45
C ILE A 156 -7.14 -11.40 15.05
N SER A 157 -8.03 -10.46 15.36
CA SER A 157 -9.45 -10.57 15.05
C SER A 157 -9.70 -10.62 13.54
N ARG A 158 -9.08 -9.74 12.77
CA ARG A 158 -9.20 -9.70 11.30
C ARG A 158 -8.61 -10.95 10.65
N ARG A 159 -7.46 -11.44 11.17
CA ARG A 159 -6.84 -12.68 10.69
C ARG A 159 -7.72 -13.89 10.96
N LYS A 160 -8.29 -14.02 12.17
CA LYS A 160 -9.23 -15.10 12.53
C LYS A 160 -10.49 -15.09 11.68
N ALA A 161 -10.97 -13.90 11.31
CA ALA A 161 -12.13 -13.71 10.42
C ALA A 161 -11.79 -13.92 8.93
N SER A 162 -10.57 -14.30 8.57
CA SER A 162 -10.07 -14.43 7.19
C SER A 162 -10.24 -13.16 6.35
N LYS A 163 -10.19 -12.00 7.01
CA LYS A 163 -10.29 -10.68 6.36
C LYS A 163 -8.94 -10.14 5.90
N VAL A 164 -7.86 -10.60 6.51
CA VAL A 164 -6.47 -10.32 6.11
C VAL A 164 -5.64 -11.60 6.18
N ASP A 165 -4.62 -11.70 5.34
CA ASP A 165 -3.62 -12.76 5.39
C ASP A 165 -2.39 -12.32 6.17
N VAL A 166 -2.00 -11.05 6.01
CA VAL A 166 -0.87 -10.41 6.69
C VAL A 166 -1.28 -9.00 7.12
N VAL A 167 -0.65 -8.46 8.15
CA VAL A 167 -0.86 -7.07 8.59
C VAL A 167 0.46 -6.31 8.51
N ALA A 168 0.43 -5.13 7.90
CA ALA A 168 1.57 -4.23 7.84
C ALA A 168 1.50 -3.18 8.95
N PHE A 169 2.57 -3.08 9.74
CA PHE A 169 2.76 -2.06 10.76
C PHE A 169 3.80 -1.04 10.28
N GLY A 170 3.50 0.24 10.30
CA GLY A 170 4.45 1.30 9.99
C GLY A 170 5.01 1.94 11.28
N ARG A 171 4.19 2.78 11.91
CA ARG A 171 4.61 3.62 13.05
C ARG A 171 5.30 2.87 14.20
N TYR A 172 4.79 1.70 14.54
CA TYR A 172 5.38 0.91 15.61
C TYR A 172 6.77 0.35 15.26
N PHE A 173 7.04 0.05 13.98
CA PHE A 173 8.37 -0.42 13.56
C PHE A 173 9.43 0.68 13.63
N ILE A 174 9.05 1.96 13.57
CA ILE A 174 10.01 3.07 13.68
C ILE A 174 10.79 2.98 15.01
N SER A 175 10.08 2.72 16.12
CA SER A 175 10.66 2.75 17.47
C SER A 175 10.73 1.39 18.17
N ASN A 176 10.40 0.31 17.48
CA ASN A 176 10.50 -1.03 18.02
C ASN A 176 11.10 -1.95 16.94
N PRO A 177 12.44 -2.04 16.84
CA PRO A 177 13.10 -2.88 15.83
C PRO A 177 12.75 -4.36 16.01
N ASP A 178 12.38 -4.76 17.21
CA ASP A 178 11.92 -6.09 17.62
C ASP A 178 10.38 -6.19 17.77
N LEU A 179 9.62 -5.39 17.01
CA LEU A 179 8.16 -5.27 17.14
C LEU A 179 7.44 -6.63 17.17
N VAL A 180 7.83 -7.57 16.31
CA VAL A 180 7.19 -8.90 16.24
C VAL A 180 7.33 -9.64 17.56
N GLU A 181 8.52 -9.59 18.17
CA GLU A 181 8.76 -10.22 19.46
C GLU A 181 7.98 -9.53 20.58
N ARG A 182 7.94 -8.20 20.60
CA ARG A 182 7.14 -7.44 21.57
C ARG A 182 5.66 -7.79 21.48
N LEU A 183 5.10 -7.85 20.28
CA LEU A 183 3.71 -8.26 20.07
C LEU A 183 3.45 -9.71 20.52
N ARG A 184 4.41 -10.61 20.32
CA ARG A 184 4.30 -12.01 20.71
C ARG A 184 4.34 -12.20 22.23
N THR A 185 5.17 -11.45 22.93
CA THR A 185 5.41 -11.58 24.38
C THR A 185 4.57 -10.64 25.22
N GLY A 186 3.89 -9.67 24.61
CA GLY A 186 3.16 -8.62 25.33
C GLY A 186 4.08 -7.55 25.93
N TYR A 187 5.32 -7.44 25.47
CA TYR A 187 6.25 -6.41 25.94
C TYR A 187 5.77 -5.00 25.52
N PRO A 188 5.95 -3.97 26.36
CA PRO A 188 5.48 -2.63 26.03
C PRO A 188 6.05 -2.08 24.74
N LEU A 189 5.20 -1.40 23.95
CA LEU A 189 5.61 -0.74 22.73
C LEU A 189 6.07 0.70 23.03
N THR A 190 7.18 1.08 22.44
CA THR A 190 7.64 2.48 22.41
C THR A 190 6.91 3.19 21.25
N VAL A 191 6.43 4.40 21.49
CA VAL A 191 5.83 5.25 20.46
C VAL A 191 6.78 6.41 20.17
N ALA A 192 7.33 6.43 18.95
CA ALA A 192 8.19 7.53 18.51
C ALA A 192 7.38 8.85 18.40
N PRO A 193 7.96 10.00 18.71
CA PRO A 193 7.35 11.30 18.43
C PRO A 193 7.07 11.46 16.92
N ARG A 194 5.94 12.07 16.58
CA ARG A 194 5.52 12.17 15.17
C ARG A 194 6.49 12.97 14.30
N ASP A 195 7.16 13.95 14.86
CA ASP A 195 8.17 14.77 14.19
C ASP A 195 9.46 14.00 13.86
N SER A 196 9.68 12.84 14.49
CA SER A 196 10.80 11.95 14.21
C SER A 196 10.53 10.91 13.11
N TYR A 197 9.30 10.86 12.52
CA TYR A 197 8.96 9.82 11.55
C TYR A 197 9.64 9.98 10.19
N ASN A 198 9.90 11.22 9.78
CA ASN A 198 10.41 11.52 8.45
C ASN A 198 11.47 12.61 8.53
N GLY A 199 12.72 12.26 8.39
CA GLY A 199 13.81 13.22 8.29
C GLY A 199 14.85 13.07 9.39
N GLY A 200 15.93 13.85 9.30
CA GLY A 200 17.07 13.79 10.18
C GLY A 200 18.14 12.79 9.71
N GLY A 201 18.91 12.29 10.64
CA GLY A 201 20.01 11.34 10.41
C GLY A 201 19.69 9.97 11.02
N ALA A 202 20.70 9.36 11.64
CA ALA A 202 20.56 8.08 12.33
C ALA A 202 19.65 8.15 13.57
N VAL A 203 19.64 9.30 14.25
CA VAL A 203 18.82 9.52 15.46
C VAL A 203 17.35 9.36 15.14
N GLY A 204 16.67 8.50 15.89
CA GLY A 204 15.26 8.16 15.71
C GLY A 204 14.99 7.08 14.65
N PHE A 205 16.04 6.56 13.97
CA PHE A 205 15.91 5.48 12.98
C PHE A 205 16.72 4.23 13.33
N THR A 206 17.92 4.39 13.90
CA THR A 206 18.85 3.27 14.14
C THR A 206 19.27 3.13 15.60
N ASP A 207 18.74 3.95 16.49
CA ASP A 207 19.13 4.07 17.90
C ASP A 207 18.04 3.64 18.90
N TRP A 208 16.95 3.05 18.42
CA TRP A 208 15.91 2.51 19.28
C TRP A 208 16.32 1.16 19.86
N PRO A 209 16.24 0.99 21.22
CA PRO A 209 16.67 -0.24 21.85
C PRO A 209 15.68 -1.38 21.62
N VAL A 210 16.20 -2.60 21.57
CA VAL A 210 15.39 -3.82 21.65
C VAL A 210 14.96 -4.08 23.10
N ALA A 211 13.90 -4.89 23.30
CA ALA A 211 13.35 -5.15 24.63
C ALA A 211 14.40 -5.71 25.62
N ALA A 212 15.26 -6.61 25.14
CA ALA A 212 16.32 -7.21 25.98
C ALA A 212 17.38 -6.23 26.49
N GLU A 213 17.48 -5.04 25.92
CA GLU A 213 18.43 -3.99 26.33
C GLU A 213 17.80 -2.99 27.32
N MET A 214 16.50 -3.15 27.63
CA MET A 214 15.74 -2.26 28.51
C MET A 214 15.55 -2.86 29.92
N GLU A 215 16.01 -4.09 30.16
CA GLU A 215 16.04 -4.75 31.47
C GLU A 215 17.35 -4.35 32.24
#